data_770042faf490cfc993e94e258a8dec2c
#
_entry.id   770042faf490cfc993e94e258a8dec2c
#
_cell.length_a   1.000
_cell.length_b   1.000
_cell.length_c   1.000
_cell.angle_alpha   90.00
_cell.angle_beta   90.00
_cell.angle_gamma   90.00
#
_symmetry.space_group_name_H-M   'P 1'
#
loop_
_entity.id
_entity.type
_entity.pdbx_description
1 polymer ?
#
loop_
_entity_poly.entity_id
_entity_poly.type
_entity_poly.pdbx_seq_one_letter_code
_entity_poly.pdbx_strand_id
1 'polypeptide(L)'
;MNIKDCYNFNDFRELAKKNLPAPIFHYIDGGSDDEVTLNRNTESFSKCDLVPNILASVGEPDMSTEVFGKKIKMPLFLSPVAMQRLFHHDGDKASARAAEKFDTFYSMSTMATSSIEEIANTSGGPKMFQIYIHKTKGLTDNLIDRC
;
A
#
# COMPACT_ATOMS: atom_id res chain seq x y z
N MET A 1 21.06 9.72 -6.35
CA MET A 1 19.62 9.97 -6.23
C MET A 1 19.26 9.85 -4.76
N ASN A 2 18.64 10.85 -4.19
CA ASN A 2 18.21 10.88 -2.80
C ASN A 2 16.67 10.81 -2.80
N ILE A 3 16.05 10.51 -1.68
CA ILE A 3 14.57 10.49 -1.53
C ILE A 3 13.93 11.82 -1.97
N LYS A 4 14.62 12.94 -1.74
CA LYS A 4 14.17 14.29 -2.14
C LYS A 4 14.12 14.51 -3.66
N ASP A 5 14.79 13.65 -4.42
CA ASP A 5 14.89 13.73 -5.88
C ASP A 5 13.90 12.77 -6.57
N CYS A 6 13.03 12.08 -5.79
CA CYS A 6 12.04 11.16 -6.30
C CYS A 6 10.70 11.88 -6.47
N TYR A 7 10.23 11.97 -7.70
CA TYR A 7 8.99 12.67 -8.07
C TYR A 7 7.88 11.72 -8.54
N ASN A 8 8.22 10.48 -8.84
CA ASN A 8 7.30 9.47 -9.34
C ASN A 8 7.70 8.07 -8.86
N PHE A 9 6.86 7.09 -9.14
CA PHE A 9 7.07 5.70 -8.73
C PHE A 9 8.39 5.12 -9.26
N ASN A 10 8.77 5.42 -10.51
CA ASN A 10 9.99 4.89 -11.11
C ASN A 10 11.25 5.43 -10.41
N ASP A 11 11.24 6.68 -9.96
CA ASP A 11 12.36 7.25 -9.21
C ASP A 11 12.56 6.49 -7.87
N PHE A 12 11.47 6.21 -7.16
CA PHE A 12 11.53 5.40 -5.93
C PHE A 12 12.00 3.97 -6.22
N ARG A 13 11.52 3.35 -7.30
CA ARG A 13 11.94 2.01 -7.73
C ARG A 13 13.45 1.94 -8.00
N GLU A 14 13.99 2.91 -8.75
CA GLU A 14 15.43 3.02 -9.03
C GLU A 14 16.25 3.28 -7.75
N LEU A 15 15.72 4.07 -6.83
CA LEU A 15 16.36 4.30 -5.54
C LEU A 15 16.37 3.03 -4.70
N ALA A 16 15.27 2.29 -4.66
CA ALA A 16 15.16 1.01 -3.96
C ALA A 16 16.14 -0.02 -4.55
N LYS A 17 16.24 -0.13 -5.87
CA LYS A 17 17.17 -1.01 -6.58
C LYS A 17 18.63 -0.77 -6.18
N LYS A 18 19.00 0.48 -5.92
CA LYS A 18 20.37 0.84 -5.51
C LYS A 18 20.66 0.56 -4.04
N ASN A 19 19.64 0.55 -3.19
CA ASN A 19 19.82 0.46 -1.74
C ASN A 19 19.50 -0.92 -1.17
N LEU A 20 18.68 -1.71 -1.86
CA LEU A 20 18.30 -3.05 -1.39
C LEU A 20 19.24 -4.13 -1.97
N PRO A 21 19.51 -5.20 -1.20
CA PRO A 21 20.12 -6.40 -1.75
C PRO A 21 19.28 -6.95 -2.92
N ALA A 22 19.93 -7.41 -3.99
CA ALA A 22 19.26 -7.85 -5.21
C ALA A 22 18.12 -8.88 -4.98
N PRO A 23 18.27 -9.92 -4.15
CA PRO A 23 17.17 -10.86 -3.89
C PRO A 23 15.93 -10.18 -3.24
N ILE A 24 16.17 -9.22 -2.34
CA ILE A 24 15.09 -8.48 -1.67
C ILE A 24 14.39 -7.54 -2.65
N PHE A 25 15.18 -6.84 -3.48
CA PHE A 25 14.62 -6.00 -4.53
C PHE A 25 13.76 -6.81 -5.51
N HIS A 26 14.27 -7.92 -6.02
CA HIS A 26 13.54 -8.75 -6.98
C HIS A 26 12.29 -9.38 -6.39
N TYR A 27 12.27 -9.68 -5.08
CA TYR A 27 11.07 -10.18 -4.41
C TYR A 27 9.91 -9.16 -4.45
N ILE A 28 10.19 -7.88 -4.20
CA ILE A 28 9.13 -6.85 -4.17
C ILE A 28 8.82 -6.28 -5.55
N ASP A 29 9.78 -6.28 -6.47
CA ASP A 29 9.68 -5.67 -7.79
C ASP A 29 9.04 -6.59 -8.83
N GLY A 30 9.21 -7.90 -8.70
CA GLY A 30 8.78 -8.89 -9.68
C GLY A 30 7.30 -9.25 -9.60
N GLY A 31 6.76 -9.68 -10.73
CA GLY A 31 5.43 -10.27 -10.86
C GLY A 31 5.47 -11.76 -11.19
N SER A 32 4.31 -12.38 -11.37
CA SER A 32 4.19 -13.79 -11.72
C SER A 32 4.41 -14.03 -13.21
N ASP A 33 5.06 -15.12 -13.55
CA ASP A 33 5.32 -15.59 -14.93
C ASP A 33 5.89 -14.48 -15.83
N ASP A 34 5.22 -14.19 -16.92
CA ASP A 34 5.62 -13.16 -17.89
C ASP A 34 5.24 -11.72 -17.47
N GLU A 35 4.84 -11.52 -16.21
CA GLU A 35 4.54 -10.22 -15.62
C GLU A 35 3.45 -9.41 -16.37
N VAL A 36 2.56 -10.08 -17.08
CA VAL A 36 1.51 -9.44 -17.89
C VAL A 36 0.63 -8.52 -17.05
N THR A 37 0.21 -8.98 -15.86
CA THR A 37 -0.62 -8.17 -14.96
C THR A 37 0.17 -7.02 -14.33
N LEU A 38 1.41 -7.25 -13.94
CA LEU A 38 2.30 -6.22 -13.40
C LEU A 38 2.47 -5.08 -14.41
N ASN A 39 2.81 -5.40 -15.65
CA ASN A 39 2.98 -4.42 -16.72
C ASN A 39 1.68 -3.67 -17.02
N ARG A 40 0.54 -4.40 -17.06
CA ARG A 40 -0.79 -3.81 -17.29
C ARG A 40 -1.18 -2.79 -16.23
N ASN A 41 -0.79 -2.99 -14.97
CA ASN A 41 -1.08 -2.04 -13.88
C ASN A 41 -0.50 -0.64 -14.17
N THR A 42 0.62 -0.56 -14.87
CA THR A 42 1.23 0.71 -15.28
C THR A 42 0.69 1.19 -16.63
N GLU A 43 0.62 0.31 -17.62
CA GLU A 43 0.20 0.65 -18.98
C GLU A 43 -1.26 1.13 -19.06
N SER A 44 -2.12 0.67 -18.16
CA SER A 44 -3.54 1.06 -18.17
C SER A 44 -3.73 2.57 -17.96
N PHE A 45 -2.84 3.22 -17.21
CA PHE A 45 -2.91 4.67 -17.02
C PHE A 45 -2.62 5.46 -18.30
N SER A 46 -1.77 4.94 -19.19
CA SER A 46 -1.47 5.58 -20.49
C SER A 46 -2.63 5.54 -21.49
N LYS A 47 -3.68 4.76 -21.18
CA LYS A 47 -4.90 4.66 -22.00
C LYS A 47 -6.01 5.59 -21.55
N CYS A 48 -5.77 6.37 -20.49
CA CYS A 48 -6.74 7.31 -19.93
C CYS A 48 -6.24 8.75 -20.17
N ASP A 49 -6.99 9.49 -20.99
CA ASP A 49 -6.73 10.91 -21.22
C ASP A 49 -7.52 11.78 -20.23
N LEU A 50 -6.87 12.74 -19.63
CA LEU A 50 -7.53 13.77 -18.83
C LEU A 50 -7.89 14.94 -19.73
N VAL A 51 -9.18 15.16 -19.99
CA VAL A 51 -9.68 16.27 -20.82
C VAL A 51 -10.11 17.41 -19.90
N PRO A 52 -9.31 18.51 -19.79
CA PRO A 52 -9.68 19.63 -18.94
C PRO A 52 -10.81 20.46 -19.57
N ASN A 53 -11.72 20.93 -18.73
CA ASN A 53 -12.70 21.94 -19.15
C ASN A 53 -12.10 23.33 -19.00
N ILE A 54 -12.03 24.07 -20.09
CA ILE A 54 -11.52 25.46 -20.10
C ILE A 54 -12.56 26.36 -19.44
N LEU A 55 -12.10 27.33 -18.62
CA LEU A 55 -12.93 28.32 -17.90
C LEU A 55 -13.88 27.71 -16.84
N ALA A 56 -13.69 26.44 -16.47
CA ALA A 56 -14.37 25.90 -15.31
C ALA A 56 -13.73 26.47 -14.03
N SER A 57 -14.55 27.04 -13.15
CA SER A 57 -14.08 27.40 -11.81
C SER A 57 -13.72 26.12 -11.07
N VAL A 58 -12.42 25.91 -10.81
CA VAL A 58 -11.95 24.78 -10.03
C VAL A 58 -11.62 25.27 -8.63
N GLY A 59 -12.45 24.93 -7.67
CA GLY A 59 -12.14 25.06 -6.25
C GLY A 59 -11.27 23.90 -5.77
N GLU A 60 -11.21 23.68 -4.46
CA GLU A 60 -10.58 22.48 -3.91
C GLU A 60 -11.42 21.25 -4.27
N PRO A 61 -10.88 20.25 -4.97
CA PRO A 61 -11.64 19.07 -5.36
C PRO A 61 -11.87 18.17 -4.14
N ASP A 62 -13.10 17.76 -3.90
CA ASP A 62 -13.42 16.70 -2.94
C ASP A 62 -13.21 15.33 -3.60
N MET A 63 -12.15 14.64 -3.21
CA MET A 63 -11.82 13.29 -3.67
C MET A 63 -12.32 12.22 -2.70
N SER A 64 -13.07 12.59 -1.66
CA SER A 64 -13.51 11.66 -0.63
C SER A 64 -14.47 10.60 -1.20
N THR A 65 -14.38 9.41 -0.67
CA THR A 65 -15.27 8.28 -1.00
C THR A 65 -15.52 7.44 0.22
N GLU A 66 -16.47 6.52 0.11
CA GLU A 66 -16.77 5.55 1.16
C GLU A 66 -16.36 4.13 0.71
N VAL A 67 -15.59 3.45 1.56
CA VAL A 67 -15.18 2.06 1.37
C VAL A 67 -15.46 1.28 2.65
N PHE A 68 -16.21 0.19 2.56
CA PHE A 68 -16.61 -0.64 3.71
C PHE A 68 -17.25 0.17 4.87
N GLY A 69 -18.10 1.14 4.54
CA GLY A 69 -18.77 1.98 5.54
C GLY A 69 -17.85 3.01 6.25
N LYS A 70 -16.63 3.20 5.73
CA LYS A 70 -15.69 4.19 6.23
C LYS A 70 -15.39 5.24 5.17
N LYS A 71 -15.53 6.51 5.53
CA LYS A 71 -15.14 7.63 4.66
C LYS A 71 -13.63 7.76 4.65
N ILE A 72 -13.05 7.87 3.44
CA ILE A 72 -11.64 8.14 3.20
C ILE A 72 -11.47 9.38 2.34
N LYS A 73 -10.36 10.12 2.47
CA LYS A 73 -10.16 11.40 1.78
C LYS A 73 -9.86 11.27 0.29
N MET A 74 -9.41 10.11 -0.15
CA MET A 74 -9.12 9.86 -1.56
C MET A 74 -9.40 8.39 -1.90
N PRO A 75 -9.77 8.05 -3.16
CA PRO A 75 -10.08 6.68 -3.58
C PRO A 75 -8.80 5.85 -3.78
N LEU A 76 -7.92 5.85 -2.79
CA LEU A 76 -6.64 5.14 -2.78
C LEU A 76 -6.40 4.57 -1.39
N PHE A 77 -5.91 3.35 -1.30
CA PHE A 77 -5.45 2.76 -0.04
C PHE A 77 -4.19 1.91 -0.23
N LEU A 78 -3.49 1.66 0.87
CA LEU A 78 -2.26 0.88 0.84
C LEU A 78 -2.60 -0.61 0.85
N SER A 79 -2.23 -1.32 -0.22
CA SER A 79 -2.37 -2.78 -0.34
C SER A 79 -1.51 -3.52 0.68
N PRO A 80 -1.90 -4.74 1.08
CA PRO A 80 -1.12 -5.54 2.02
C PRO A 80 0.20 -5.99 1.37
N VAL A 81 1.31 -5.67 2.03
CA VAL A 81 2.66 -6.07 1.62
C VAL A 81 3.29 -6.89 2.73
N ALA A 82 3.78 -8.08 2.39
CA ALA A 82 4.46 -8.96 3.33
C ALA A 82 5.87 -8.45 3.68
N MET A 83 6.33 -8.79 4.88
CA MET A 83 7.73 -8.67 5.29
C MET A 83 8.34 -7.27 5.10
N GLN A 84 7.59 -6.21 5.37
CA GLN A 84 8.01 -4.82 5.10
C GLN A 84 9.32 -4.41 5.78
N ARG A 85 9.69 -5.04 6.91
CA ARG A 85 10.99 -4.76 7.57
C ARG A 85 12.21 -5.30 6.82
N LEU A 86 12.03 -6.10 5.77
CA LEU A 86 13.11 -6.42 4.84
C LEU A 86 13.50 -5.23 3.96
N PHE A 87 12.58 -4.28 3.76
CA PHE A 87 12.78 -3.12 2.89
C PHE A 87 13.11 -1.85 3.66
N HIS A 88 12.52 -1.69 4.85
CA HIS A 88 12.75 -0.53 5.72
C HIS A 88 12.57 -0.92 7.19
N HIS A 89 13.43 -0.40 8.07
CA HIS A 89 13.45 -0.76 9.49
C HIS A 89 12.12 -0.53 10.22
N ASP A 90 11.36 0.46 9.80
CA ASP A 90 10.08 0.84 10.41
C ASP A 90 8.89 0.05 9.83
N GLY A 91 9.06 -0.55 8.64
CA GLY A 91 8.16 -1.50 8.01
C GLY A 91 6.69 -1.10 8.05
N ASP A 92 5.86 -2.02 8.51
CA ASP A 92 4.40 -1.88 8.60
C ASP A 92 3.94 -0.63 9.39
N LYS A 93 4.70 -0.25 10.42
CA LYS A 93 4.38 0.93 11.25
C LYS A 93 4.48 2.23 10.45
N ALA A 94 5.47 2.36 9.55
CA ALA A 94 5.59 3.54 8.71
C ALA A 94 4.42 3.62 7.72
N SER A 95 4.03 2.50 7.12
CA SER A 95 2.89 2.42 6.21
C SER A 95 1.57 2.77 6.91
N ALA A 96 1.35 2.26 8.12
CA ALA A 96 0.16 2.56 8.91
C ALA A 96 0.04 4.06 9.26
N ARG A 97 1.15 4.69 9.68
CA ARG A 97 1.18 6.15 9.93
C ARG A 97 0.98 6.96 8.65
N ALA A 98 1.50 6.50 7.52
CA ALA A 98 1.28 7.18 6.25
C ALA A 98 -0.19 7.13 5.83
N ALA A 99 -0.84 5.97 5.94
CA ALA A 99 -2.26 5.83 5.66
C ALA A 99 -3.12 6.75 6.56
N GLU A 100 -2.85 6.79 7.86
CA GLU A 100 -3.53 7.69 8.79
C GLU A 100 -3.34 9.17 8.42
N LYS A 101 -2.11 9.57 8.09
CA LYS A 101 -1.80 10.96 7.69
C LYS A 101 -2.63 11.43 6.49
N PHE A 102 -2.97 10.52 5.58
CA PHE A 102 -3.75 10.81 4.38
C PHE A 102 -5.22 10.39 4.49
N ASP A 103 -5.67 10.01 5.68
CA ASP A 103 -7.04 9.53 5.96
C ASP A 103 -7.50 8.46 4.96
N THR A 104 -6.69 7.41 4.82
CA THR A 104 -7.00 6.26 3.98
C THR A 104 -6.76 4.95 4.71
N PHE A 105 -7.16 3.81 4.09
CA PHE A 105 -6.93 2.50 4.68
C PHE A 105 -5.46 2.07 4.63
N TYR A 106 -5.00 1.52 5.72
CA TYR A 106 -3.85 0.64 5.76
C TYR A 106 -4.29 -0.82 5.71
N SER A 107 -3.76 -1.60 4.78
CA SER A 107 -4.01 -3.04 4.71
C SER A 107 -2.81 -3.81 5.25
N MET A 108 -3.04 -4.52 6.35
CA MET A 108 -2.02 -5.36 6.97
C MET A 108 -2.01 -6.75 6.34
N SER A 109 -0.84 -7.29 6.03
CA SER A 109 -0.68 -8.66 5.55
C SER A 109 -0.66 -9.67 6.70
N THR A 110 -1.13 -10.90 6.48
CA THR A 110 -0.87 -12.03 7.38
C THR A 110 0.63 -12.24 7.61
N MET A 111 1.46 -11.90 6.61
CA MET A 111 2.91 -12.00 6.65
C MET A 111 3.58 -10.68 7.07
N ALA A 112 2.87 -9.80 7.76
CA ALA A 112 3.42 -8.55 8.27
C ALA A 112 4.54 -8.81 9.30
N THR A 113 5.43 -7.86 9.44
CA THR A 113 6.54 -7.92 10.40
C THR A 113 6.24 -7.26 11.74
N SER A 114 5.02 -6.77 11.90
CA SER A 114 4.45 -6.25 13.15
C SER A 114 3.21 -7.04 13.53
N SER A 115 2.87 -7.10 14.81
CA SER A 115 1.62 -7.72 15.26
C SER A 115 0.40 -6.82 14.98
N ILE A 116 -0.79 -7.42 15.02
CA ILE A 116 -2.06 -6.69 14.87
C ILE A 116 -2.17 -5.59 15.92
N GLU A 117 -1.81 -5.90 17.16
CA GLU A 117 -1.85 -4.99 18.30
C GLU A 117 -0.82 -3.84 18.15
N GLU A 118 0.38 -4.14 17.66
CA GLU A 118 1.38 -3.10 17.40
C GLU A 118 0.89 -2.10 16.35
N ILE A 119 0.22 -2.58 15.30
CA ILE A 119 -0.35 -1.71 14.27
C ILE A 119 -1.57 -0.96 14.80
N ALA A 120 -2.43 -1.58 15.59
CA ALA A 120 -3.54 -0.91 16.25
C ALA A 120 -3.09 0.24 17.14
N ASN A 121 -1.99 0.04 17.89
CA ASN A 121 -1.40 1.07 18.75
C ASN A 121 -0.58 2.14 18.00
N THR A 122 -0.21 1.88 16.74
CA THR A 122 0.63 2.80 15.94
C THR A 122 -0.19 3.87 15.24
N SER A 123 -1.43 3.56 14.84
CA SER A 123 -2.29 4.48 14.09
C SER A 123 -3.75 4.28 14.44
N GLY A 124 -4.51 5.40 14.48
CA GLY A 124 -5.97 5.41 14.71
C GLY A 124 -6.81 5.27 13.43
N GLY A 125 -6.19 5.33 12.26
CA GLY A 125 -6.87 5.28 10.97
C GLY A 125 -7.53 3.91 10.67
N PRO A 126 -8.41 3.86 9.65
CA PRO A 126 -9.08 2.63 9.26
C PRO A 126 -8.10 1.59 8.74
N LYS A 127 -8.33 0.32 9.09
CA LYS A 127 -7.46 -0.79 8.76
C LYS A 127 -8.21 -1.95 8.12
N MET A 128 -7.54 -2.69 7.27
CA MET A 128 -7.96 -3.99 6.75
C MET A 128 -6.90 -5.03 7.07
N PHE A 129 -7.31 -6.26 7.23
CA PHE A 129 -6.41 -7.39 7.44
C PHE A 129 -6.57 -8.39 6.30
N GLN A 130 -5.48 -8.67 5.57
CA GLN A 130 -5.43 -9.74 4.59
C GLN A 130 -5.10 -11.04 5.31
N ILE A 131 -5.95 -12.04 5.14
CA ILE A 131 -5.81 -13.33 5.79
C ILE A 131 -5.50 -14.44 4.80
N TYR A 132 -4.51 -15.27 5.12
CA TYR A 132 -4.35 -16.60 4.55
C TYR A 132 -5.10 -17.62 5.40
N ILE A 133 -5.88 -18.49 4.77
CA ILE A 133 -6.55 -19.58 5.45
C ILE A 133 -5.54 -20.69 5.72
N HIS A 134 -5.24 -20.91 6.99
CA HIS A 134 -4.30 -21.95 7.41
C HIS A 134 -4.97 -23.33 7.54
N LYS A 135 -4.22 -24.40 7.32
CA LYS A 135 -4.69 -25.76 7.58
C LYS A 135 -5.10 -25.98 9.04
N THR A 136 -4.39 -25.33 9.96
CA THR A 136 -4.72 -25.30 11.38
C THR A 136 -5.81 -24.27 11.62
N LYS A 137 -7.06 -24.73 11.72
CA LYS A 137 -8.24 -23.89 11.86
C LYS A 137 -8.14 -22.88 13.01
N GLY A 138 -7.67 -23.31 14.18
CA GLY A 138 -7.55 -22.43 15.34
C GLY A 138 -6.61 -21.25 15.17
N LEU A 139 -5.62 -21.33 14.26
CA LEU A 139 -4.75 -20.19 13.96
C LEU A 139 -5.50 -19.13 13.17
N THR A 140 -6.26 -19.52 12.16
CA THR A 140 -7.09 -18.60 11.37
C THR A 140 -8.14 -17.92 12.24
N ASP A 141 -8.86 -18.69 13.06
CA ASP A 141 -9.88 -18.17 13.98
C ASP A 141 -9.26 -17.16 14.97
N ASN A 142 -8.10 -17.48 15.57
CA ASN A 142 -7.38 -16.56 16.45
C ASN A 142 -6.99 -15.24 15.78
N LEU A 143 -6.57 -15.27 14.50
CA LEU A 143 -6.24 -14.05 13.77
C LEU A 143 -7.48 -13.19 13.53
N ILE A 144 -8.62 -13.82 13.19
CA ILE A 144 -9.89 -13.11 12.97
C ILE A 144 -10.38 -12.47 14.27
N ASP A 145 -10.33 -13.21 15.39
CA ASP A 145 -10.81 -12.73 16.69
C ASP A 145 -10.02 -11.52 17.22
N ARG A 146 -8.78 -11.35 16.75
CA ARG A 146 -7.89 -10.23 17.13
C ARG A 146 -8.03 -9.00 16.23
N CYS A 147 -8.73 -9.09 15.09
CA CYS A 147 -8.96 -7.98 14.18
C CYS A 147 -10.20 -7.17 14.53
#